data_c302c3b59ce753cebb0a38918ae4cbb2
#
_entry.id   c302c3b59ce753cebb0a38918ae4cbb2
#
_cell.length_a   1.000
_cell.length_b   1.000
_cell.length_c   1.000
_cell.angle_alpha   90.00
_cell.angle_beta   90.00
_cell.angle_gamma   90.00
#
_symmetry.space_group_name_H-M   'P 1'
#
loop_
_entity.id
_entity.type
_entity.pdbx_description
1 polymer ?
#
loop_
_entity_poly.entity_id
_entity_poly.type
_entity_poly.pdbx_seq_one_letter_code
_entity_poly.pdbx_strand_id
1 'polypeptide(L)' 'MNKEEKLAKAIAFAAEKHANQKRKDGTPYIFHPLAVAELLKRYDYDIDYQVAGVLHDVLEDTDATDEEVKAFG' A
#
# COMPACT_ATOMS: atom_id res chain seq x y z
N MET A 1 9.28 15.54 -0.49
CA MET A 1 9.40 14.08 -0.51
C MET A 1 9.44 13.60 -1.95
N ASN A 2 10.48 12.84 -2.33
CA ASN A 2 10.51 12.29 -3.69
C ASN A 2 9.58 11.08 -3.81
N LYS A 3 9.36 10.62 -5.03
CA LYS A 3 8.42 9.53 -5.29
C LYS A 3 8.81 8.22 -4.61
N GLU A 4 10.12 7.92 -4.55
CA GLU A 4 10.58 6.68 -3.91
C GLU A 4 10.37 6.73 -2.41
N GLU A 5 10.63 7.86 -1.77
CA GLU A 5 10.37 8.03 -0.35
C GLU A 5 8.86 7.94 -0.06
N LYS A 6 8.05 8.51 -0.94
CA LYS A 6 6.60 8.45 -0.83
C LYS A 6 6.11 7.00 -0.87
N LEU A 7 6.63 6.21 -1.80
CA LEU A 7 6.29 4.79 -1.89
C LEU A 7 6.71 4.04 -0.63
N ALA A 8 7.93 4.28 -0.14
CA ALA A 8 8.42 3.64 1.08
C ALA A 8 7.53 3.98 2.28
N LYS A 9 7.12 5.23 2.41
CA LYS A 9 6.23 5.65 3.50
C LYS A 9 4.84 5.07 3.35
N ALA A 10 4.33 4.97 2.13
CA ALA A 10 3.03 4.34 1.88
C ALA A 10 3.05 2.87 2.28
N ILE A 11 4.13 2.16 1.95
CA ILE A 11 4.30 0.75 2.31
C ILE A 11 4.38 0.60 3.84
N ALA A 12 5.13 1.47 4.51
CA ALA A 12 5.24 1.43 5.98
C ALA A 12 3.87 1.68 6.63
N PHE A 13 3.13 2.64 6.12
CA PHE A 13 1.78 2.95 6.58
C PHE A 13 0.84 1.75 6.38
N ALA A 14 0.91 1.13 5.20
CA ALA A 14 0.11 -0.06 4.90
C ALA A 14 0.47 -1.23 5.83
N ALA A 15 1.76 -1.44 6.08
CA ALA A 15 2.21 -2.50 6.97
C ALA A 15 1.65 -2.31 8.38
N GLU A 16 1.63 -1.07 8.87
CA GLU A 16 1.09 -0.77 10.18
C GLU A 16 -0.42 -1.03 10.23
N LYS A 17 -1.16 -0.55 9.22
CA LYS A 17 -2.62 -0.70 9.19
C LYS A 17 -3.06 -2.15 8.97
N HIS A 18 -2.29 -2.94 8.23
CA HIS A 18 -2.60 -4.36 7.99
C HIS A 18 -1.96 -5.31 8.99
N ALA A 19 -1.29 -4.79 10.03
CA ALA A 19 -0.44 -5.59 10.91
C ALA A 19 -1.09 -6.83 11.48
N ASN A 20 -2.37 -6.78 11.80
CA ASN A 20 -3.09 -7.89 12.42
C ASN A 20 -4.01 -8.62 11.44
N GLN A 21 -3.94 -8.30 10.17
CA GLN A 21 -4.79 -8.92 9.17
C GLN A 21 -4.10 -10.08 8.48
N LYS A 22 -4.85 -11.13 8.23
CA LYS A 22 -4.36 -12.30 7.51
C LYS A 22 -5.33 -12.66 6.40
N ARG A 23 -4.79 -13.21 5.31
CA ARG A 23 -5.59 -13.76 4.23
C ARG A 23 -6.13 -15.12 4.63
N LYS A 24 -7.04 -15.67 3.82
CA LYS A 24 -7.65 -16.98 4.09
C LYS A 24 -6.62 -18.10 4.25
N ASP A 25 -5.49 -17.99 3.57
CA ASP A 25 -4.42 -18.99 3.66
C ASP A 25 -3.51 -18.79 4.86
N GLY A 26 -3.78 -17.80 5.71
CA GLY A 26 -3.02 -17.53 6.92
C GLY A 26 -1.82 -16.59 6.74
N THR A 27 -1.53 -16.16 5.51
CA THR A 27 -0.41 -15.23 5.28
C THR A 27 -0.80 -13.81 5.69
N PRO A 28 0.19 -12.99 6.13
CA PRO A 28 -0.09 -11.58 6.44
C PRO A 28 -0.67 -10.83 5.25
N TYR A 29 -1.70 -10.06 5.48
CA TYR A 29 -2.41 -9.35 4.41
C TYR A 29 -1.53 -8.39 3.64
N ILE A 30 -0.52 -7.78 4.30
CA ILE A 30 0.39 -6.81 3.66
C ILE A 30 1.06 -7.38 2.40
N PHE A 31 1.24 -8.67 2.30
CA PHE A 31 1.86 -9.27 1.11
C PHE A 31 1.03 -9.05 -0.15
N HIS A 32 -0.29 -8.87 -0.02
CA HIS A 32 -1.14 -8.61 -1.18
C HIS A 32 -0.86 -7.24 -1.83
N PRO A 33 -0.95 -6.10 -1.11
CA PRO A 33 -0.60 -4.81 -1.72
C PRO A 33 0.86 -4.71 -2.16
N LEU A 34 1.78 -5.40 -1.47
CA LEU A 34 3.17 -5.45 -1.91
C LEU A 34 3.30 -6.17 -3.24
N ALA A 35 2.58 -7.27 -3.43
CA ALA A 35 2.59 -8.01 -4.69
C ALA A 35 2.00 -7.18 -5.83
N VAL A 36 0.94 -6.42 -5.57
CA VAL A 36 0.34 -5.52 -6.56
C VAL A 36 1.34 -4.44 -6.97
N ALA A 37 2.02 -3.82 -5.99
CA ALA A 37 3.03 -2.80 -6.27
C ALA A 37 4.17 -3.36 -7.10
N GLU A 38 4.63 -4.56 -6.77
CA GLU A 38 5.71 -5.23 -7.52
C GLU A 38 5.28 -5.53 -8.95
N LEU A 39 4.04 -5.96 -9.14
CA LEU A 39 3.51 -6.25 -10.46
C LEU A 39 3.45 -4.98 -11.32
N LEU A 40 2.98 -3.87 -10.75
CA LEU A 40 2.92 -2.59 -11.44
C LEU A 40 4.32 -2.12 -11.85
N LYS A 41 5.30 -2.29 -10.96
CA LYS A 41 6.69 -1.97 -11.25
C LYS A 41 7.22 -2.79 -12.43
N ARG A 42 6.89 -4.08 -12.45
CA ARG A 42 7.34 -5.01 -13.49
C ARG A 42 6.80 -4.62 -14.87
N TYR A 43 5.60 -4.06 -14.92
CA TYR A 43 4.99 -3.61 -16.17
C TYR A 43 5.25 -2.12 -16.45
N ASP A 44 6.26 -1.54 -15.81
CA ASP A 44 6.71 -0.17 -16.03
C ASP A 44 5.69 0.93 -15.68
N TYR A 45 4.74 0.62 -14.79
CA TYR A 45 3.88 1.65 -14.27
C TYR A 45 4.66 2.58 -13.35
N ASP A 46 4.34 3.88 -13.41
CA ASP A 46 4.97 4.90 -12.58
C ASP A 46 4.77 4.58 -11.10
N ILE A 47 5.71 5.06 -10.28
CA ILE A 47 5.64 4.95 -8.82
C ILE A 47 4.33 5.50 -8.28
N ASP A 48 3.77 6.55 -8.88
CA ASP A 48 2.49 7.09 -8.44
C ASP A 48 1.37 6.06 -8.51
N TYR A 49 1.38 5.18 -9.50
CA TYR A 49 0.40 4.08 -9.60
C TYR A 49 0.63 3.04 -8.51
N GLN A 50 1.89 2.78 -8.18
CA GLN A 50 2.22 1.83 -7.10
C GLN A 50 1.73 2.37 -5.75
N VAL A 51 1.97 3.65 -5.48
CA VAL A 51 1.51 4.30 -4.26
C VAL A 51 -0.03 4.26 -4.18
N ALA A 52 -0.68 4.61 -5.28
CA ALA A 52 -2.15 4.59 -5.33
C ALA A 52 -2.71 3.19 -5.05
N GLY A 53 -2.08 2.15 -5.61
CA GLY A 53 -2.51 0.77 -5.38
C GLY A 53 -2.38 0.36 -3.93
N VAL A 54 -1.24 0.67 -3.29
CA VAL A 54 -1.01 0.36 -1.89
C VAL A 54 -2.03 1.09 -1.01
N LEU A 55 -2.24 2.38 -1.23
CA LEU A 55 -3.14 3.18 -0.43
C LEU A 55 -4.61 2.81 -0.64
N HIS A 56 -4.97 2.41 -1.85
CA HIS A 56 -6.33 1.96 -2.15
C HIS A 56 -6.72 0.75 -1.30
N ASP A 57 -5.84 -0.26 -1.25
CA ASP A 57 -6.08 -1.44 -0.42
C ASP A 57 -6.18 -1.10 1.06
N VAL A 58 -5.31 -0.21 1.53
CA VAL A 58 -5.34 0.23 2.92
C VAL A 58 -6.68 0.89 3.24
N LEU A 59 -7.16 1.77 2.36
CA LEU A 59 -8.39 2.50 2.58
C LEU A 59 -9.60 1.56 2.58
N GLU A 60 -9.63 0.57 1.69
CA GLU A 60 -10.76 -0.36 1.61
C GLU A 60 -10.80 -1.38 2.74
N ASP A 61 -9.64 -1.86 3.17
CA ASP A 61 -9.57 -3.05 4.01
C ASP A 61 -9.11 -2.80 5.44
N THR A 62 -8.88 -1.54 5.82
CA THR A 62 -8.49 -1.18 7.17
C THR A 62 -9.32 -0.01 7.69
N ASP A 63 -9.04 0.42 8.91
CA ASP A 63 -9.67 1.59 9.52
C ASP A 63 -8.96 2.91 9.14
N ALA A 64 -8.07 2.87 8.16
CA ALA A 64 -7.41 4.08 7.67
C ALA A 64 -8.46 5.08 7.16
N THR A 65 -8.23 6.36 7.43
CA THR A 65 -9.15 7.41 7.02
C THR A 65 -8.72 8.06 5.71
N ASP A 66 -9.67 8.68 5.02
CA ASP A 66 -9.37 9.46 3.80
C ASP A 66 -8.32 10.53 4.09
N GLU A 67 -8.40 11.15 5.27
CA GLU A 67 -7.46 12.20 5.65
C GLU A 67 -6.03 11.67 5.78
N GLU A 68 -5.88 10.49 6.37
CA GLU A 68 -4.57 9.84 6.49
C GLU A 68 -3.98 9.55 5.10
N VAL A 69 -4.81 9.04 4.20
CA VAL A 69 -4.38 8.72 2.84
C VAL A 69 -4.05 9.98 2.05
N LYS A 70 -4.85 11.03 2.18
CA LYS A 70 -4.60 12.31 1.50
C LYS A 70 -3.26 12.95 1.89
N ALA A 71 -2.76 12.66 3.08
CA ALA A 71 -1.48 13.18 3.53
C ALA A 71 -0.31 12.71 2.64
N PHE A 72 -0.51 11.66 1.85
CA PHE A 72 0.51 11.18 0.92
C PHE A 72 0.51 11.92 -0.43
N GLY A 73 -0.35 12.84 -0.59
CA GLY A 73 -0.35 13.63 -1.78
C GLY A 73 -1.65 13.78 -2.46
#